data_98b63e30c0ad13991dddd7a9c3b663dd
#
_entry.id   98b63e30c0ad13991dddd7a9c3b663dd
#
_cell.length_a   1.000
_cell.length_b   1.000
_cell.length_c   1.000
_cell.angle_alpha   90.00
_cell.angle_beta   90.00
_cell.angle_gamma   90.00
#
_symmetry.space_group_name_H-M   'P 1'
#
loop_
_entity.id
_entity.type
_entity.pdbx_description
1 polymer ?
#
loop_
_entity_poly.entity_id
_entity_poly.type
_entity_poly.pdbx_seq_one_letter_code
_entity_poly.pdbx_strand_id
1 'polypeptide(L)'
;MGKIIGIDLGTTNSCVAVMEGGKPTVITNAEGARTTPSVVAFTKTGERLVGEPAKRQAVTNADKTVSSIKRHMGTDYKVTIDDKKYSPQEISAMILQKMKSDAENYLGEKVTEAVITVPAYFNDAQRQATKDAGKIAGLDVKRIINEPTAAALAYGLDNEQEQKIMVYDLGGGTFDVSIIEIGDGVIEVLSTAGNNRLGGDDFDQKVADYMLAEFKRTEGVDLSQDKMALQRIKEAAEKAKKELSSSTTTNINLPFITATAEGPKHFDMNLTKAKFDELTHDLVELTAEPVRRALSDAGLTASELSKVLLVGGSTRIPAVQDKVKQLTGHEPSKSLNPDECVALGASVQGGKLAGDAGAGDILLLDVTPLSLSIETMGGIATRLIERNTTIPTKKSQIFSTAADNQTAVDINVVQGERQFAKDNKSLGQFRLDGIPPARRGVPQIEVTFDIDANGIVNVSAKDLGTGKEQHITITAGSNMSDSDIDKAVKEAAEYEAQDKKRKEAIDTRNDADAMVFQTEKAMEEVGDKIDAADKSAVEADLKELKELIEKTNPEDMTDAQIDELKAGKEKLMNSAQKLFAKVYENAQGAAGAAGAAGAGPDMGSANTGSAPQDDDVVDGDYREV
;
A
#
# COMPACT_ATOMS: atom_id res chain seq x y z
N MET A 1 14.15 4.48 -20.84
CA MET A 1 14.19 4.27 -19.38
C MET A 1 12.97 3.43 -19.04
N GLY A 2 13.08 2.51 -18.07
CA GLY A 2 11.93 1.74 -17.59
C GLY A 2 10.90 2.65 -16.90
N LYS A 3 9.67 2.21 -16.78
CA LYS A 3 8.61 2.93 -16.06
C LYS A 3 8.92 2.96 -14.56
N ILE A 4 8.77 4.13 -13.93
CA ILE A 4 8.81 4.28 -12.46
C ILE A 4 7.38 4.29 -11.95
N ILE A 5 7.01 3.32 -11.13
CA ILE A 5 5.67 3.23 -10.55
C ILE A 5 5.56 4.07 -9.29
N GLY A 6 4.37 4.60 -9.03
CA GLY A 6 4.00 5.25 -7.77
C GLY A 6 3.20 4.29 -6.91
N ILE A 7 3.62 4.10 -5.67
CA ILE A 7 2.96 3.19 -4.72
C ILE A 7 2.53 3.96 -3.49
N ASP A 8 1.23 3.90 -3.20
CA ASP A 8 0.70 4.18 -1.88
C ASP A 8 0.72 2.88 -1.06
N LEU A 9 1.66 2.79 -0.13
CA LEU A 9 1.75 1.66 0.82
C LEU A 9 0.89 1.98 2.05
N GLY A 10 -0.43 1.82 1.92
CA GLY A 10 -1.38 2.15 2.97
C GLY A 10 -1.44 1.14 4.12
N THR A 11 -1.95 1.56 5.28
CA THR A 11 -2.12 0.68 6.47
C THR A 11 -3.12 -0.44 6.20
N THR A 12 -4.26 -0.11 5.59
CA THR A 12 -5.37 -1.05 5.34
C THR A 12 -5.41 -1.51 3.89
N ASN A 13 -5.24 -0.57 2.95
CA ASN A 13 -5.19 -0.84 1.52
C ASN A 13 -4.01 -0.12 0.89
N SER A 14 -3.41 -0.75 -0.10
CA SER A 14 -2.35 -0.17 -0.94
C SER A 14 -2.86 0.05 -2.36
N CYS A 15 -2.25 1.00 -3.06
CA CYS A 15 -2.60 1.35 -4.43
C CYS A 15 -1.34 1.57 -5.26
N VAL A 16 -1.35 1.19 -6.52
CA VAL A 16 -0.23 1.40 -7.44
C VAL A 16 -0.72 2.13 -8.70
N ALA A 17 0.08 3.07 -9.16
CA ALA A 17 -0.21 3.87 -10.35
C ALA A 17 1.05 4.09 -11.19
N VAL A 18 0.86 4.48 -12.43
CA VAL A 18 1.94 4.76 -13.39
C VAL A 18 1.57 5.94 -14.29
N MET A 19 2.56 6.65 -14.81
CA MET A 19 2.33 7.62 -15.89
C MET A 19 2.17 6.89 -17.22
N GLU A 20 1.01 7.06 -17.85
CA GLU A 20 0.67 6.44 -19.13
C GLU A 20 -0.01 7.47 -20.05
N GLY A 21 0.51 7.62 -21.27
CA GLY A 21 -0.03 8.63 -22.20
C GLY A 21 -0.04 10.07 -21.67
N GLY A 22 0.91 10.41 -20.78
CA GLY A 22 1.00 11.75 -20.16
C GLY A 22 0.03 11.98 -18.99
N LYS A 23 -0.67 10.93 -18.52
CA LYS A 23 -1.61 11.01 -17.38
C LYS A 23 -1.29 9.95 -16.32
N PRO A 24 -1.50 10.27 -15.04
CA PRO A 24 -1.39 9.27 -13.99
C PRO A 24 -2.58 8.29 -14.06
N THR A 25 -2.28 7.01 -14.07
CA THR A 25 -3.28 5.93 -14.23
C THR A 25 -3.09 4.91 -13.12
N VAL A 26 -4.17 4.57 -12.40
CA VAL A 26 -4.16 3.50 -11.41
C VAL A 26 -4.12 2.15 -12.10
N ILE A 27 -3.19 1.31 -11.69
CA ILE A 27 -3.05 -0.07 -12.15
C ILE A 27 -4.06 -0.95 -11.40
N THR A 28 -4.88 -1.69 -12.13
CA THR A 28 -5.75 -2.71 -11.54
C THR A 28 -4.93 -3.96 -11.19
N ASN A 29 -5.21 -4.53 -10.02
CA ASN A 29 -4.54 -5.76 -9.59
C ASN A 29 -5.08 -7.01 -10.33
N ALA A 30 -4.47 -8.16 -10.08
CA ALA A 30 -4.85 -9.43 -10.70
C ALA A 30 -6.30 -9.85 -10.37
N GLU A 31 -6.87 -9.35 -9.27
CA GLU A 31 -8.24 -9.58 -8.84
C GLU A 31 -9.24 -8.57 -9.48
N GLY A 32 -8.77 -7.67 -10.34
CA GLY A 32 -9.58 -6.65 -11.02
C GLY A 32 -9.93 -5.43 -10.17
N ALA A 33 -9.34 -5.30 -8.97
CA ALA A 33 -9.56 -4.16 -8.08
C ALA A 33 -8.49 -3.07 -8.28
N ARG A 34 -8.85 -1.82 -7.96
CA ARG A 34 -7.94 -0.66 -8.05
C ARG A 34 -7.08 -0.46 -6.80
N THR A 35 -7.47 -1.09 -5.70
CA THR A 35 -6.71 -1.13 -4.44
C THR A 35 -6.54 -2.57 -3.99
N THR A 36 -5.47 -2.84 -3.25
CA THR A 36 -5.14 -4.16 -2.72
C THR A 36 -5.10 -4.10 -1.20
N PRO A 37 -5.81 -4.97 -0.48
CA PRO A 37 -5.70 -5.05 0.98
C PRO A 37 -4.25 -5.25 1.42
N SER A 38 -3.79 -4.46 2.39
CA SER A 38 -2.45 -4.58 2.98
C SER A 38 -2.42 -5.72 4.00
N VAL A 39 -2.74 -6.92 3.52
CA VAL A 39 -2.87 -8.16 4.30
C VAL A 39 -1.96 -9.23 3.72
N VAL A 40 -1.23 -9.91 4.60
CA VAL A 40 -0.37 -11.04 4.26
C VAL A 40 -0.78 -12.24 5.09
N ALA A 41 -0.90 -13.40 4.48
CA ALA A 41 -1.20 -14.63 5.20
C ALA A 41 -0.28 -15.77 4.76
N PHE A 42 -0.09 -16.74 5.65
CA PHE A 42 0.69 -17.94 5.40
C PHE A 42 -0.21 -19.17 5.56
N THR A 43 -0.33 -19.96 4.52
CA THR A 43 -1.13 -21.19 4.55
C THR A 43 -0.47 -22.27 5.41
N LYS A 44 -1.19 -23.35 5.67
CA LYS A 44 -0.65 -24.53 6.36
C LYS A 44 0.49 -25.21 5.58
N THR A 45 0.51 -25.04 4.27
CA THR A 45 1.54 -25.58 3.35
C THR A 45 2.74 -24.64 3.21
N GLY A 46 2.75 -23.48 3.93
CA GLY A 46 3.82 -22.50 3.85
C GLY A 46 3.71 -21.51 2.70
N GLU A 47 2.63 -21.57 1.92
CA GLU A 47 2.37 -20.62 0.85
C GLU A 47 2.07 -19.24 1.43
N ARG A 48 2.54 -18.21 0.74
CA ARG A 48 2.30 -16.81 1.06
C ARG A 48 1.17 -16.24 0.20
N LEU A 49 0.13 -15.75 0.85
CA LEU A 49 -0.97 -15.04 0.22
C LEU A 49 -0.87 -13.55 0.53
N VAL A 50 -1.16 -12.69 -0.44
CA VAL A 50 -1.13 -11.23 -0.25
C VAL A 50 -2.39 -10.62 -0.86
N GLY A 51 -2.93 -9.60 -0.21
CA GLY A 51 -4.09 -8.87 -0.70
C GLY A 51 -5.42 -9.56 -0.40
N GLU A 52 -6.32 -9.54 -1.36
CA GLU A 52 -7.66 -10.10 -1.21
C GLU A 52 -7.68 -11.60 -0.87
N PRO A 53 -6.84 -12.47 -1.48
CA PRO A 53 -6.74 -13.87 -1.08
C PRO A 53 -6.36 -14.05 0.39
N ALA A 54 -5.43 -13.22 0.91
CA ALA A 54 -5.05 -13.25 2.31
C ALA A 54 -6.19 -12.79 3.22
N LYS A 55 -6.91 -11.74 2.86
CA LYS A 55 -8.04 -11.19 3.61
C LYS A 55 -9.19 -12.19 3.71
N ARG A 56 -9.55 -12.85 2.61
CA ARG A 56 -10.68 -13.81 2.57
C ARG A 56 -10.54 -15.00 3.52
N GLN A 57 -9.33 -15.47 3.76
CA GLN A 57 -9.08 -16.63 4.62
C GLN A 57 -8.73 -16.23 6.07
N ALA A 58 -8.71 -14.93 6.41
CA ALA A 58 -8.27 -14.43 7.72
C ALA A 58 -9.07 -15.02 8.90
N VAL A 59 -10.38 -15.22 8.74
CA VAL A 59 -11.24 -15.81 9.77
C VAL A 59 -10.80 -17.23 10.14
N THR A 60 -10.46 -18.05 9.15
CA THR A 60 -10.08 -19.46 9.36
C THR A 60 -8.59 -19.65 9.65
N ASN A 61 -7.78 -18.59 9.50
CA ASN A 61 -6.33 -18.62 9.65
C ASN A 61 -5.81 -17.35 10.34
N ALA A 62 -6.50 -16.91 11.38
CA ALA A 62 -6.19 -15.64 12.07
C ALA A 62 -4.77 -15.58 12.63
N ASP A 63 -4.24 -16.71 13.13
CA ASP A 63 -2.88 -16.78 13.70
C ASP A 63 -1.75 -16.57 12.69
N LYS A 64 -2.01 -16.83 11.41
CA LYS A 64 -1.03 -16.71 10.32
C LYS A 64 -1.39 -15.61 9.34
N THR A 65 -2.30 -14.70 9.72
CA THR A 65 -2.72 -13.56 8.91
C THR A 65 -2.29 -12.26 9.58
N VAL A 66 -1.57 -11.43 8.84
CA VAL A 66 -1.02 -10.15 9.30
C VAL A 66 -1.70 -9.01 8.58
N SER A 67 -2.27 -8.08 9.34
CA SER A 67 -2.86 -6.83 8.84
C SER A 67 -2.27 -5.64 9.59
N SER A 68 -2.44 -4.43 9.04
CA SER A 68 -2.04 -3.15 9.66
C SER A 68 -0.56 -3.08 10.08
N ILE A 69 0.32 -3.83 9.42
CA ILE A 69 1.75 -3.90 9.77
C ILE A 69 2.47 -2.55 9.71
N LYS A 70 1.98 -1.61 8.89
CA LYS A 70 2.52 -0.26 8.74
C LYS A 70 2.58 0.50 10.08
N ARG A 71 1.67 0.21 11.03
CA ARG A 71 1.67 0.79 12.38
C ARG A 71 2.90 0.42 13.22
N HIS A 72 3.62 -0.62 12.81
CA HIS A 72 4.83 -1.12 13.48
C HIS A 72 6.12 -0.77 12.74
N MET A 73 6.05 -0.03 11.62
CA MET A 73 7.24 0.40 10.87
C MET A 73 8.16 1.24 11.76
N GLY A 74 9.46 1.02 11.62
CA GLY A 74 10.48 1.70 12.43
C GLY A 74 10.51 1.28 13.91
N THR A 75 9.95 0.12 14.26
CA THR A 75 10.00 -0.48 15.60
C THR A 75 10.66 -1.86 15.57
N ASP A 76 10.99 -2.42 16.73
CA ASP A 76 11.55 -3.76 16.90
C ASP A 76 10.48 -4.87 16.93
N TYR A 77 9.24 -4.53 16.61
CA TYR A 77 8.13 -5.48 16.52
C TYR A 77 8.45 -6.63 15.57
N LYS A 78 8.09 -7.85 15.98
CA LYS A 78 8.23 -9.06 15.15
C LYS A 78 6.93 -9.83 15.13
N VAL A 79 6.52 -10.23 13.93
CA VAL A 79 5.44 -11.19 13.73
C VAL A 79 6.05 -12.58 13.74
N THR A 80 5.54 -13.48 14.58
CA THR A 80 5.96 -14.88 14.61
C THR A 80 4.94 -15.72 13.84
N ILE A 81 5.40 -16.35 12.77
CA ILE A 81 4.62 -17.29 11.96
C ILE A 81 5.37 -18.61 12.01
N ASP A 82 4.75 -19.61 12.61
CA ASP A 82 5.43 -20.87 12.95
C ASP A 82 6.74 -20.59 13.72
N ASP A 83 7.89 -21.04 13.24
CA ASP A 83 9.20 -20.84 13.88
C ASP A 83 9.95 -19.61 13.33
N LYS A 84 9.37 -18.87 12.35
CA LYS A 84 10.02 -17.73 11.72
C LYS A 84 9.47 -16.40 12.25
N LYS A 85 10.37 -15.45 12.51
CA LYS A 85 10.05 -14.09 12.94
C LYS A 85 10.25 -13.13 11.77
N TYR A 86 9.21 -12.39 11.43
CA TYR A 86 9.22 -11.38 10.36
C TYR A 86 9.20 -9.98 10.95
N SER A 87 10.04 -9.09 10.42
CA SER A 87 10.00 -7.67 10.71
C SER A 87 8.84 -6.98 9.97
N PRO A 88 8.42 -5.77 10.38
CA PRO A 88 7.46 -4.97 9.62
C PRO A 88 7.93 -4.70 8.19
N GLN A 89 9.23 -4.51 7.96
CA GLN A 89 9.82 -4.31 6.64
C GLN A 89 9.63 -5.54 5.74
N GLU A 90 9.86 -6.75 6.25
CA GLU A 90 9.68 -7.99 5.48
C GLU A 90 8.21 -8.21 5.10
N ILE A 91 7.27 -7.98 6.02
CA ILE A 91 5.84 -8.11 5.72
C ILE A 91 5.40 -7.03 4.71
N SER A 92 5.86 -5.79 4.89
CA SER A 92 5.57 -4.69 3.93
C SER A 92 6.18 -4.97 2.55
N ALA A 93 7.37 -5.59 2.50
CA ALA A 93 8.00 -6.00 1.25
C ALA A 93 7.16 -7.02 0.47
N MET A 94 6.47 -7.93 1.16
CA MET A 94 5.57 -8.88 0.50
C MET A 94 4.39 -8.16 -0.18
N ILE A 95 3.85 -7.10 0.45
CA ILE A 95 2.82 -6.26 -0.16
C ILE A 95 3.39 -5.52 -1.39
N LEU A 96 4.59 -4.94 -1.25
CA LEU A 96 5.25 -4.24 -2.35
C LEU A 96 5.59 -5.17 -3.52
N GLN A 97 5.95 -6.43 -3.26
CA GLN A 97 6.16 -7.45 -4.30
C GLN A 97 4.88 -7.73 -5.09
N LYS A 98 3.73 -7.82 -4.40
CA LYS A 98 2.42 -7.96 -5.07
C LYS A 98 2.13 -6.75 -5.96
N MET A 99 2.36 -5.52 -5.46
CA MET A 99 2.19 -4.29 -6.24
C MET A 99 3.09 -4.27 -7.48
N LYS A 100 4.36 -4.66 -7.31
CA LYS A 100 5.33 -4.81 -8.41
C LYS A 100 4.85 -5.83 -9.45
N SER A 101 4.43 -7.01 -9.00
CA SER A 101 3.95 -8.07 -9.89
C SER A 101 2.69 -7.66 -10.65
N ASP A 102 1.74 -6.97 -9.99
CA ASP A 102 0.55 -6.44 -10.65
C ASP A 102 0.93 -5.38 -11.71
N ALA A 103 1.90 -4.50 -11.40
CA ALA A 103 2.39 -3.51 -12.33
C ALA A 103 3.10 -4.14 -13.53
N GLU A 104 3.95 -5.16 -13.31
CA GLU A 104 4.63 -5.89 -14.38
C GLU A 104 3.63 -6.61 -15.29
N ASN A 105 2.59 -7.23 -14.71
CA ASN A 105 1.53 -7.88 -15.47
C ASN A 105 0.72 -6.88 -16.32
N TYR A 106 0.44 -5.71 -15.77
CA TYR A 106 -0.29 -4.66 -16.48
C TYR A 106 0.53 -4.04 -17.61
N LEU A 107 1.80 -3.71 -17.34
CA LEU A 107 2.69 -3.04 -18.29
C LEU A 107 3.30 -4.00 -19.33
N GLY A 108 3.33 -5.30 -19.07
CA GLY A 108 4.01 -6.29 -19.93
C GLY A 108 5.53 -6.19 -19.91
N GLU A 109 6.11 -5.44 -18.96
CA GLU A 109 7.56 -5.24 -18.81
C GLU A 109 7.98 -5.33 -17.34
N LYS A 110 9.29 -5.51 -17.10
CA LYS A 110 9.83 -5.53 -15.74
C LYS A 110 9.83 -4.14 -15.11
N VAL A 111 9.45 -4.08 -13.84
CA VAL A 111 9.46 -2.89 -13.01
C VAL A 111 10.55 -3.02 -11.94
N THR A 112 11.53 -2.12 -11.96
CA THR A 112 12.67 -2.13 -11.04
C THR A 112 12.74 -0.88 -10.17
N GLU A 113 11.97 0.16 -10.47
CA GLU A 113 12.06 1.47 -9.83
C GLU A 113 10.68 1.93 -9.33
N ALA A 114 10.65 2.57 -8.17
CA ALA A 114 9.41 3.07 -7.58
C ALA A 114 9.59 4.37 -6.81
N VAL A 115 8.50 5.14 -6.73
CA VAL A 115 8.26 6.17 -5.71
C VAL A 115 7.27 5.58 -4.71
N ILE A 116 7.60 5.60 -3.42
CA ILE A 116 6.75 5.04 -2.35
C ILE A 116 6.34 6.15 -1.40
N THR A 117 5.07 6.16 -0.99
CA THR A 117 4.56 7.18 -0.08
C THR A 117 4.64 6.77 1.38
N VAL A 118 4.74 7.77 2.25
CA VAL A 118 4.71 7.62 3.70
C VAL A 118 3.84 8.73 4.32
N PRO A 119 3.23 8.50 5.49
CA PRO A 119 2.59 9.56 6.25
C PRO A 119 3.56 10.74 6.48
N ALA A 120 3.06 11.96 6.39
CA ALA A 120 3.90 13.15 6.56
C ALA A 120 4.57 13.19 7.94
N TYR A 121 3.88 12.68 8.96
CA TYR A 121 4.34 12.66 10.35
C TYR A 121 5.20 11.43 10.72
N PHE A 122 5.60 10.60 9.72
CA PHE A 122 6.57 9.53 9.93
C PHE A 122 7.93 10.11 10.31
N ASN A 123 8.54 9.52 11.34
CA ASN A 123 9.92 9.82 11.73
C ASN A 123 10.93 9.15 10.78
N ASP A 124 12.20 9.50 10.94
CA ASP A 124 13.28 9.01 10.11
C ASP A 124 13.37 7.47 10.08
N ALA A 125 13.22 6.81 11.23
CA ALA A 125 13.24 5.35 11.33
C ALA A 125 12.14 4.68 10.50
N GLN A 126 10.94 5.25 10.49
CA GLN A 126 9.80 4.75 9.73
C GLN A 126 10.00 4.95 8.22
N ARG A 127 10.60 6.08 7.81
CA ARG A 127 10.97 6.37 6.43
C ARG A 127 12.03 5.41 5.91
N GLN A 128 13.10 5.22 6.68
CA GLN A 128 14.16 4.26 6.32
C GLN A 128 13.61 2.84 6.24
N ALA A 129 12.79 2.40 7.20
CA ALA A 129 12.16 1.08 7.17
C ALA A 129 11.28 0.88 5.93
N THR A 130 10.60 1.93 5.45
CA THR A 130 9.81 1.87 4.21
C THR A 130 10.72 1.73 2.98
N LYS A 131 11.85 2.45 2.95
CA LYS A 131 12.85 2.34 1.89
C LYS A 131 13.48 0.94 1.85
N ASP A 132 13.77 0.37 3.03
CA ASP A 132 14.30 -1.00 3.18
C ASP A 132 13.29 -2.05 2.68
N ALA A 133 11.99 -1.87 3.00
CA ALA A 133 10.94 -2.74 2.49
C ALA A 133 10.87 -2.72 0.95
N GLY A 134 11.04 -1.55 0.33
CA GLY A 134 11.14 -1.42 -1.13
C GLY A 134 12.34 -2.18 -1.69
N LYS A 135 13.52 -2.05 -1.07
CA LYS A 135 14.74 -2.77 -1.46
C LYS A 135 14.55 -4.30 -1.35
N ILE A 136 13.94 -4.77 -0.25
CA ILE A 136 13.63 -6.19 -0.03
C ILE A 136 12.67 -6.70 -1.12
N ALA A 137 11.70 -5.88 -1.55
CA ALA A 137 10.78 -6.20 -2.65
C ALA A 137 11.44 -6.19 -4.04
N GLY A 138 12.73 -5.88 -4.15
CA GLY A 138 13.44 -5.79 -5.41
C GLY A 138 13.13 -4.51 -6.20
N LEU A 139 12.81 -3.40 -5.49
CA LEU A 139 12.57 -2.08 -6.05
C LEU A 139 13.69 -1.12 -5.63
N ASP A 140 14.26 -0.41 -6.59
CA ASP A 140 15.07 0.77 -6.34
C ASP A 140 14.12 1.94 -6.02
N VAL A 141 14.07 2.32 -4.74
CA VAL A 141 13.21 3.41 -4.26
C VAL A 141 13.85 4.75 -4.59
N LYS A 142 13.43 5.34 -5.70
CA LYS A 142 13.96 6.63 -6.20
C LYS A 142 13.59 7.79 -5.30
N ARG A 143 12.42 7.73 -4.69
CA ARG A 143 11.94 8.78 -3.80
C ARG A 143 10.98 8.19 -2.76
N ILE A 144 11.09 8.67 -1.53
CA ILE A 144 10.03 8.62 -0.52
C ILE A 144 9.33 9.98 -0.56
N ILE A 145 8.00 9.99 -0.71
CA ILE A 145 7.19 11.20 -0.76
C ILE A 145 6.09 11.14 0.31
N ASN A 146 5.76 12.28 0.92
CA ASN A 146 4.68 12.34 1.90
C ASN A 146 3.30 12.17 1.23
N GLU A 147 2.40 11.40 1.87
CA GLU A 147 1.05 11.13 1.37
C GLU A 147 0.26 12.40 1.03
N PRO A 148 0.17 13.41 1.92
CA PRO A 148 -0.55 14.65 1.59
C PRO A 148 0.12 15.44 0.46
N THR A 149 1.46 15.39 0.35
CA THR A 149 2.19 16.02 -0.74
C THR A 149 1.91 15.33 -2.08
N ALA A 150 1.85 14.00 -2.09
CA ALA A 150 1.43 13.23 -3.27
C ALA A 150 -0.02 13.56 -3.67
N ALA A 151 -0.94 13.64 -2.72
CA ALA A 151 -2.32 14.03 -2.99
C ALA A 151 -2.43 15.44 -3.57
N ALA A 152 -1.64 16.40 -3.04
CA ALA A 152 -1.56 17.77 -3.59
C ALA A 152 -1.00 17.78 -5.02
N LEU A 153 -0.02 16.91 -5.32
CA LEU A 153 0.54 16.76 -6.67
C LEU A 153 -0.51 16.23 -7.65
N ALA A 154 -1.28 15.21 -7.26
CA ALA A 154 -2.39 14.71 -8.07
C ALA A 154 -3.46 15.78 -8.32
N TYR A 155 -3.75 16.60 -7.31
CA TYR A 155 -4.69 17.72 -7.43
C TYR A 155 -4.13 18.87 -8.29
N GLY A 156 -2.85 19.20 -8.12
CA GLY A 156 -2.19 20.35 -8.75
C GLY A 156 -2.01 20.23 -10.26
N LEU A 157 -2.01 19.01 -10.82
CA LEU A 157 -1.91 18.81 -12.27
C LEU A 157 -3.02 19.50 -13.06
N ASP A 158 -4.22 19.59 -12.47
CA ASP A 158 -5.41 20.17 -13.11
C ASP A 158 -5.68 21.62 -12.63
N ASN A 159 -4.85 22.16 -11.73
CA ASN A 159 -5.09 23.45 -11.05
C ASN A 159 -3.82 24.29 -10.95
N GLU A 160 -3.58 25.12 -11.95
CA GLU A 160 -2.39 25.98 -12.06
C GLU A 160 -2.49 27.31 -11.27
N GLN A 161 -3.67 27.63 -10.73
CA GLN A 161 -3.85 28.90 -10.00
C GLN A 161 -3.18 28.85 -8.62
N GLU A 162 -2.58 29.97 -8.23
CA GLU A 162 -2.02 30.14 -6.88
C GLU A 162 -3.10 29.97 -5.83
N GLN A 163 -2.89 29.02 -4.90
CA GLN A 163 -3.85 28.70 -3.86
C GLN A 163 -3.20 28.07 -2.64
N LYS A 164 -3.76 28.32 -1.48
CA LYS A 164 -3.40 27.66 -0.21
C LYS A 164 -4.46 26.61 0.11
N ILE A 165 -4.05 25.37 0.23
CA ILE A 165 -4.95 24.26 0.51
C ILE A 165 -4.58 23.57 1.82
N MET A 166 -5.57 22.97 2.44
CA MET A 166 -5.35 21.99 3.50
C MET A 166 -5.58 20.59 2.93
N VAL A 167 -4.64 19.69 3.14
CA VAL A 167 -4.82 18.26 2.93
C VAL A 167 -5.08 17.62 4.28
N TYR A 168 -6.26 17.05 4.45
CA TYR A 168 -6.70 16.34 5.65
C TYR A 168 -6.74 14.85 5.31
N ASP A 169 -5.74 14.11 5.78
CA ASP A 169 -5.55 12.68 5.46
C ASP A 169 -5.83 11.83 6.69
N LEU A 170 -6.97 11.14 6.69
CA LEU A 170 -7.33 10.18 7.72
C LEU A 170 -7.41 8.78 7.08
N GLY A 171 -6.29 8.07 7.16
CA GLY A 171 -6.16 6.71 6.65
C GLY A 171 -6.68 5.64 7.60
N GLY A 172 -6.22 4.40 7.40
CA GLY A 172 -6.54 3.28 8.29
C GLY A 172 -5.83 3.31 9.62
N GLY A 173 -4.60 3.85 9.68
CA GLY A 173 -3.75 3.80 10.87
C GLY A 173 -3.15 5.12 11.32
N THR A 174 -3.16 6.13 10.46
CA THR A 174 -2.52 7.44 10.69
C THR A 174 -3.45 8.57 10.32
N PHE A 175 -3.23 9.71 10.95
CA PHE A 175 -3.86 10.98 10.64
C PHE A 175 -2.78 12.03 10.39
N ASP A 176 -2.84 12.67 9.22
CA ASP A 176 -1.98 13.77 8.84
C ASP A 176 -2.80 14.97 8.36
N VAL A 177 -2.33 16.16 8.68
CA VAL A 177 -2.84 17.40 8.11
C VAL A 177 -1.68 18.25 7.65
N SER A 178 -1.72 18.71 6.39
CA SER A 178 -0.70 19.57 5.81
C SER A 178 -1.32 20.80 5.19
N ILE A 179 -0.68 21.95 5.40
CA ILE A 179 -0.99 23.20 4.72
C ILE A 179 0.00 23.35 3.58
N ILE A 180 -0.53 23.50 2.38
CA ILE A 180 0.25 23.44 1.14
C ILE A 180 -0.10 24.65 0.28
N GLU A 181 0.92 25.31 -0.25
CA GLU A 181 0.80 26.35 -1.26
C GLU A 181 1.11 25.78 -2.64
N ILE A 182 0.21 26.01 -3.57
CA ILE A 182 0.35 25.59 -4.97
C ILE A 182 0.36 26.85 -5.82
N GLY A 183 1.35 27.03 -6.67
CA GLY A 183 1.44 28.17 -7.59
C GLY A 183 2.74 28.17 -8.37
N ASP A 184 2.74 28.78 -9.57
CA ASP A 184 3.94 28.98 -10.40
C ASP A 184 4.78 27.72 -10.68
N GLY A 185 4.14 26.54 -10.75
CA GLY A 185 4.84 25.27 -10.92
C GLY A 185 5.53 24.76 -9.64
N VAL A 186 5.19 25.32 -8.48
CA VAL A 186 5.74 24.90 -7.17
C VAL A 186 4.60 24.36 -6.30
N ILE A 187 4.85 23.26 -5.63
CA ILE A 187 4.03 22.74 -4.52
C ILE A 187 4.92 22.81 -3.28
N GLU A 188 4.59 23.72 -2.39
CA GLU A 188 5.35 23.97 -1.16
C GLU A 188 4.50 23.62 0.07
N VAL A 189 5.01 22.71 0.91
CA VAL A 189 4.43 22.41 2.20
C VAL A 189 4.85 23.51 3.18
N LEU A 190 3.87 24.28 3.71
CA LEU A 190 4.11 25.33 4.70
C LEU A 190 4.23 24.74 6.10
N SER A 191 3.38 23.77 6.42
CA SER A 191 3.40 23.07 7.70
C SER A 191 2.75 21.71 7.61
N THR A 192 3.11 20.82 8.54
CA THR A 192 2.45 19.53 8.73
C THR A 192 2.33 19.20 10.21
N ALA A 193 1.24 18.52 10.56
CA ALA A 193 0.99 17.98 11.90
C ALA A 193 0.22 16.67 11.77
N GLY A 194 0.26 15.81 12.80
CA GLY A 194 -0.42 14.52 12.68
C GLY A 194 -0.43 13.69 13.95
N ASN A 195 -0.97 12.49 13.81
CA ASN A 195 -1.00 11.45 14.82
C ASN A 195 -0.81 10.08 14.16
N ASN A 196 0.34 9.44 14.40
CA ASN A 196 0.70 8.14 13.83
C ASN A 196 -0.07 6.95 14.43
N ARG A 197 -1.02 7.19 15.33
CA ARG A 197 -1.83 6.18 16.01
C ARG A 197 -3.31 6.55 16.03
N LEU A 198 -3.79 7.21 14.99
CA LEU A 198 -5.19 7.58 14.82
C LEU A 198 -5.61 7.26 13.39
N GLY A 199 -6.58 6.38 13.21
CA GLY A 199 -7.08 6.00 11.88
C GLY A 199 -8.28 5.07 11.96
N GLY A 200 -8.74 4.60 10.81
CA GLY A 200 -9.93 3.76 10.66
C GLY A 200 -9.93 2.51 11.51
N ASP A 201 -8.76 1.90 11.77
CA ASP A 201 -8.61 0.74 12.65
C ASP A 201 -9.04 1.03 14.09
N ASP A 202 -8.84 2.29 14.56
CA ASP A 202 -9.26 2.70 15.91
C ASP A 202 -10.78 2.84 15.98
N PHE A 203 -11.41 3.34 14.91
CA PHE A 203 -12.88 3.35 14.78
C PHE A 203 -13.44 1.93 14.78
N ASP A 204 -12.83 1.02 14.03
CA ASP A 204 -13.24 -0.40 14.00
C ASP A 204 -13.08 -1.04 15.38
N GLN A 205 -12.01 -0.74 16.11
CA GLN A 205 -11.77 -1.27 17.45
C GLN A 205 -12.83 -0.79 18.44
N LYS A 206 -13.27 0.48 18.39
CA LYS A 206 -14.37 0.99 19.24
C LYS A 206 -15.67 0.22 19.00
N VAL A 207 -16.00 -0.07 17.74
CA VAL A 207 -17.19 -0.86 17.39
C VAL A 207 -17.02 -2.31 17.83
N ALA A 208 -15.85 -2.91 17.61
CA ALA A 208 -15.55 -4.29 18.02
C ALA A 208 -15.65 -4.45 19.56
N ASP A 209 -15.10 -3.51 20.32
CA ASP A 209 -15.18 -3.51 21.79
C ASP A 209 -16.63 -3.40 22.27
N TYR A 210 -17.44 -2.55 21.62
CA TYR A 210 -18.85 -2.44 21.90
C TYR A 210 -19.60 -3.75 21.59
N MET A 211 -19.32 -4.39 20.46
CA MET A 211 -19.90 -5.68 20.08
C MET A 211 -19.55 -6.79 21.10
N LEU A 212 -18.28 -6.86 21.54
CA LEU A 212 -17.82 -7.82 22.55
C LEU A 212 -18.55 -7.62 23.88
N ALA A 213 -18.67 -6.36 24.32
CA ALA A 213 -19.37 -6.02 25.55
C ALA A 213 -20.87 -6.36 25.48
N GLU A 214 -21.53 -6.08 24.35
CA GLU A 214 -22.94 -6.40 24.12
C GLU A 214 -23.19 -7.91 24.12
N PHE A 215 -22.35 -8.67 23.41
CA PHE A 215 -22.46 -10.13 23.39
C PHE A 215 -22.28 -10.73 24.79
N LYS A 216 -21.28 -10.26 25.54
CA LYS A 216 -21.07 -10.70 26.93
C LYS A 216 -22.26 -10.35 27.83
N ARG A 217 -22.89 -9.19 27.62
CA ARG A 217 -24.05 -8.74 28.37
C ARG A 217 -25.30 -9.58 28.06
N THR A 218 -25.53 -9.95 26.80
CA THR A 218 -26.74 -10.66 26.35
C THR A 218 -26.64 -12.16 26.49
N GLU A 219 -25.50 -12.74 26.17
CA GLU A 219 -25.27 -14.19 26.11
C GLU A 219 -24.48 -14.74 27.32
N GLY A 220 -23.89 -13.85 28.14
CA GLY A 220 -23.06 -14.25 29.28
C GLY A 220 -21.69 -14.85 28.90
N VAL A 221 -21.30 -14.79 27.61
CA VAL A 221 -20.09 -15.43 27.08
C VAL A 221 -19.06 -14.37 26.71
N ASP A 222 -17.82 -14.59 27.12
CA ASP A 222 -16.70 -13.74 26.78
C ASP A 222 -15.95 -14.29 25.55
N LEU A 223 -15.99 -13.55 24.45
CA LEU A 223 -15.34 -13.92 23.18
C LEU A 223 -13.88 -13.43 23.09
N SER A 224 -13.35 -12.77 24.11
CA SER A 224 -12.01 -12.13 24.04
C SER A 224 -10.85 -13.11 23.84
N GLN A 225 -11.05 -14.41 24.09
CA GLN A 225 -10.06 -15.45 23.90
C GLN A 225 -10.30 -16.32 22.65
N ASP A 226 -11.41 -16.12 21.96
CA ASP A 226 -11.74 -16.84 20.72
C ASP A 226 -11.25 -16.03 19.52
N LYS A 227 -10.08 -16.40 18.98
CA LYS A 227 -9.44 -15.69 17.87
C LYS A 227 -10.27 -15.66 16.60
N MET A 228 -11.03 -16.73 16.32
CA MET A 228 -11.89 -16.78 15.15
C MET A 228 -13.09 -15.83 15.33
N ALA A 229 -13.70 -15.83 16.52
CA ALA A 229 -14.77 -14.91 16.84
C ALA A 229 -14.28 -13.45 16.80
N LEU A 230 -13.10 -13.16 17.37
CA LEU A 230 -12.49 -11.82 17.32
C LEU A 230 -12.27 -11.35 15.89
N GLN A 231 -11.75 -12.20 15.01
CA GLN A 231 -11.52 -11.83 13.61
C GLN A 231 -12.86 -11.52 12.90
N ARG A 232 -13.88 -12.34 13.11
CA ARG A 232 -15.23 -12.10 12.56
C ARG A 232 -15.84 -10.81 13.08
N ILE A 233 -15.65 -10.50 14.36
CA ILE A 233 -16.11 -9.24 14.97
C ILE A 233 -15.40 -8.05 14.36
N LYS A 234 -14.07 -8.10 14.17
CA LYS A 234 -13.30 -7.03 13.52
C LYS A 234 -13.78 -6.77 12.08
N GLU A 235 -13.98 -7.83 11.30
CA GLU A 235 -14.48 -7.69 9.93
C GLU A 235 -15.89 -7.11 9.89
N ALA A 236 -16.77 -7.53 10.82
CA ALA A 236 -18.11 -6.99 10.93
C ALA A 236 -18.10 -5.52 11.39
N ALA A 237 -17.18 -5.13 12.28
CA ALA A 237 -17.00 -3.75 12.72
C ALA A 237 -16.56 -2.85 11.57
N GLU A 238 -15.55 -3.25 10.77
CA GLU A 238 -15.11 -2.53 9.57
C GLU A 238 -16.25 -2.38 8.57
N LYS A 239 -17.00 -3.46 8.32
CA LYS A 239 -18.16 -3.44 7.43
C LYS A 239 -19.23 -2.47 7.93
N ALA A 240 -19.57 -2.53 9.21
CA ALA A 240 -20.56 -1.63 9.82
C ALA A 240 -20.15 -0.17 9.72
N LYS A 241 -18.87 0.16 9.99
CA LYS A 241 -18.32 1.51 9.79
C LYS A 241 -18.53 2.00 8.35
N LYS A 242 -18.23 1.17 7.36
CA LYS A 242 -18.40 1.53 5.94
C LYS A 242 -19.87 1.75 5.58
N GLU A 243 -20.77 0.88 6.01
CA GLU A 243 -22.19 0.99 5.75
C GLU A 243 -22.82 2.22 6.41
N LEU A 244 -22.44 2.54 7.65
CA LEU A 244 -22.91 3.72 8.39
C LEU A 244 -22.39 5.04 7.84
N SER A 245 -21.43 5.03 6.91
CA SER A 245 -21.03 6.23 6.17
C SER A 245 -22.08 6.70 5.16
N SER A 246 -23.02 5.81 4.77
CA SER A 246 -24.10 6.12 3.82
C SER A 246 -25.51 5.79 4.35
N SER A 247 -25.60 5.02 5.43
CA SER A 247 -26.84 4.56 6.03
C SER A 247 -27.02 5.05 7.46
N THR A 248 -28.26 5.17 7.92
CA THR A 248 -28.57 5.56 9.33
C THR A 248 -28.51 4.40 10.30
N THR A 249 -28.56 3.17 9.80
CA THR A 249 -28.52 1.93 10.60
C THR A 249 -27.94 0.80 9.76
N THR A 250 -27.28 -0.15 10.42
CA THR A 250 -26.83 -1.41 9.82
C THR A 250 -27.13 -2.57 10.75
N ASN A 251 -27.39 -3.75 10.17
CA ASN A 251 -27.54 -4.99 10.92
C ASN A 251 -26.23 -5.78 10.89
N ILE A 252 -25.74 -6.13 12.07
CA ILE A 252 -24.57 -6.99 12.29
C ILE A 252 -25.09 -8.38 12.66
N ASN A 253 -24.97 -9.34 11.74
CA ASN A 253 -25.41 -10.71 11.93
C ASN A 253 -24.24 -11.67 11.76
N LEU A 254 -23.84 -12.34 12.84
CA LEU A 254 -22.76 -13.31 12.90
C LEU A 254 -23.29 -14.65 13.40
N PRO A 255 -23.87 -15.48 12.53
CA PRO A 255 -24.37 -16.79 12.91
C PRO A 255 -23.22 -17.70 13.34
N PHE A 256 -23.46 -18.55 14.34
CA PHE A 256 -22.48 -19.51 14.86
C PHE A 256 -21.17 -18.82 15.27
N ILE A 257 -21.26 -17.72 16.03
CA ILE A 257 -20.07 -16.95 16.44
C ILE A 257 -19.19 -17.75 17.41
N THR A 258 -19.81 -18.55 18.27
CA THR A 258 -19.14 -19.49 19.18
C THR A 258 -20.08 -20.65 19.53
N ALA A 259 -19.53 -21.68 20.17
CA ALA A 259 -20.29 -22.82 20.70
C ALA A 259 -20.07 -22.94 22.21
N THR A 260 -21.15 -23.17 22.95
CA THR A 260 -21.15 -23.41 24.40
C THR A 260 -21.71 -24.78 24.72
N ALA A 261 -21.69 -25.18 26.00
CA ALA A 261 -22.31 -26.42 26.45
C ALA A 261 -23.83 -26.44 26.18
N GLU A 262 -24.45 -25.27 26.06
CA GLU A 262 -25.91 -25.13 25.75
C GLU A 262 -26.20 -25.15 24.24
N GLY A 263 -25.17 -25.19 23.41
CA GLY A 263 -25.27 -25.18 21.95
C GLY A 263 -24.59 -23.99 21.29
N PRO A 264 -24.80 -23.84 19.96
CA PRO A 264 -24.24 -22.73 19.21
C PRO A 264 -24.87 -21.40 19.60
N LYS A 265 -24.08 -20.36 19.69
CA LYS A 265 -24.51 -18.97 19.92
C LYS A 265 -24.38 -18.14 18.65
N HIS A 266 -25.32 -17.23 18.49
CA HIS A 266 -25.39 -16.31 17.34
C HIS A 266 -25.36 -14.89 17.86
N PHE A 267 -24.75 -13.99 17.07
CA PHE A 267 -24.75 -12.58 17.39
C PHE A 267 -25.52 -11.81 16.33
N ASP A 268 -26.58 -11.14 16.74
CA ASP A 268 -27.43 -10.32 15.89
C ASP A 268 -27.73 -9.02 16.61
N MET A 269 -27.33 -7.88 16.01
CA MET A 269 -27.62 -6.57 16.57
C MET A 269 -27.77 -5.53 15.47
N ASN A 270 -28.55 -4.51 15.75
CA ASN A 270 -28.60 -3.29 14.92
C ASN A 270 -27.71 -2.21 15.53
N LEU A 271 -26.81 -1.66 14.71
CA LEU A 271 -25.98 -0.51 15.06
C LEU A 271 -26.47 0.71 14.29
N THR A 272 -26.83 1.77 15.04
CA THR A 272 -27.24 3.05 14.43
C THR A 272 -26.03 3.96 14.22
N LYS A 273 -26.13 4.87 13.23
CA LYS A 273 -25.14 5.94 13.01
C LYS A 273 -24.94 6.79 14.26
N ALA A 274 -26.02 7.14 14.98
CA ALA A 274 -25.93 7.91 16.20
C ALA A 274 -25.10 7.19 17.29
N LYS A 275 -25.26 5.86 17.43
CA LYS A 275 -24.46 5.07 18.37
C LYS A 275 -23.01 4.94 17.92
N PHE A 276 -22.77 4.77 16.63
CA PHE A 276 -21.41 4.80 16.06
C PHE A 276 -20.72 6.14 16.32
N ASP A 277 -21.41 7.25 16.06
CA ASP A 277 -20.89 8.62 16.30
C ASP A 277 -20.60 8.83 17.80
N GLU A 278 -21.45 8.34 18.72
CA GLU A 278 -21.20 8.37 20.17
C GLU A 278 -19.94 7.60 20.55
N LEU A 279 -19.76 6.36 20.03
CA LEU A 279 -18.63 5.49 20.34
C LEU A 279 -17.28 6.06 19.84
N THR A 280 -17.32 6.81 18.76
CA THR A 280 -16.11 7.29 18.05
C THR A 280 -15.87 8.80 18.20
N HIS A 281 -16.69 9.49 18.98
CA HIS A 281 -16.62 10.93 19.15
C HIS A 281 -15.22 11.41 19.59
N ASP A 282 -14.60 10.73 20.54
CA ASP A 282 -13.27 11.03 21.04
C ASP A 282 -12.20 10.96 19.94
N LEU A 283 -12.30 9.98 19.02
CA LEU A 283 -11.37 9.83 17.91
C LEU A 283 -11.50 10.98 16.91
N VAL A 284 -12.74 11.42 16.64
CA VAL A 284 -12.99 12.59 15.78
C VAL A 284 -12.41 13.86 16.42
N GLU A 285 -12.59 14.04 17.74
CA GLU A 285 -12.05 15.20 18.47
C GLU A 285 -10.52 15.24 18.47
N LEU A 286 -9.83 14.08 18.49
CA LEU A 286 -8.37 14.02 18.43
C LEU A 286 -7.79 14.62 17.14
N THR A 287 -8.57 14.78 16.08
CA THR A 287 -8.12 15.42 14.84
C THR A 287 -8.02 16.95 14.95
N ALA A 288 -8.73 17.56 15.91
CA ALA A 288 -8.86 19.01 16.00
C ALA A 288 -7.56 19.73 16.38
N GLU A 289 -6.77 19.14 17.27
CA GLU A 289 -5.52 19.78 17.72
C GLU A 289 -4.48 19.81 16.59
N PRO A 290 -4.19 18.71 15.84
CA PRO A 290 -3.27 18.79 14.71
C PRO A 290 -3.71 19.79 13.63
N VAL A 291 -5.02 19.92 13.36
CA VAL A 291 -5.53 20.91 12.39
C VAL A 291 -5.21 22.34 12.86
N ARG A 292 -5.48 22.67 14.12
CA ARG A 292 -5.18 24.01 14.66
C ARG A 292 -3.67 24.28 14.65
N ARG A 293 -2.88 23.29 15.00
CA ARG A 293 -1.42 23.39 15.03
C ARG A 293 -0.85 23.61 13.62
N ALA A 294 -1.31 22.87 12.61
CA ALA A 294 -0.85 23.07 11.24
C ALA A 294 -1.18 24.48 10.72
N LEU A 295 -2.38 25.00 10.97
CA LEU A 295 -2.75 26.38 10.63
C LEU A 295 -1.88 27.40 11.34
N SER A 296 -1.67 27.23 12.66
CA SER A 296 -0.83 28.12 13.46
C SER A 296 0.63 28.13 13.01
N ASP A 297 1.18 26.94 12.71
CA ASP A 297 2.57 26.80 12.25
C ASP A 297 2.77 27.40 10.86
N ALA A 298 1.75 27.35 9.99
CA ALA A 298 1.75 28.02 8.70
C ALA A 298 1.51 29.54 8.77
N GLY A 299 1.18 30.06 9.95
CA GLY A 299 0.81 31.48 10.14
C GLY A 299 -0.49 31.86 9.45
N LEU A 300 -1.41 30.91 9.25
CA LEU A 300 -2.67 31.11 8.53
C LEU A 300 -3.89 30.92 9.43
N THR A 301 -4.94 31.62 9.07
CA THR A 301 -6.30 31.36 9.57
C THR A 301 -7.03 30.41 8.60
N ALA A 302 -8.05 29.73 9.09
CA ALA A 302 -8.83 28.82 8.24
C ALA A 302 -9.50 29.54 7.04
N SER A 303 -9.86 30.83 7.19
CA SER A 303 -10.47 31.64 6.13
C SER A 303 -9.53 31.97 4.97
N GLU A 304 -8.22 31.81 5.14
CA GLU A 304 -7.21 32.03 4.09
C GLU A 304 -6.98 30.78 3.23
N LEU A 305 -7.58 29.65 3.61
CA LEU A 305 -7.56 28.45 2.81
C LEU A 305 -8.48 28.62 1.59
N SER A 306 -7.96 28.28 0.42
CA SER A 306 -8.78 28.22 -0.79
C SER A 306 -9.63 26.94 -0.83
N LYS A 307 -9.12 25.84 -0.26
CA LYS A 307 -9.75 24.52 -0.33
C LYS A 307 -9.26 23.59 0.77
N VAL A 308 -10.10 22.61 1.14
CA VAL A 308 -9.72 21.48 2.00
C VAL A 308 -9.94 20.20 1.21
N LEU A 309 -8.86 19.44 1.00
CA LEU A 309 -8.89 18.14 0.32
C LEU A 309 -8.98 17.02 1.34
N LEU A 310 -9.87 16.07 1.10
CA LEU A 310 -10.01 14.86 1.92
C LEU A 310 -9.25 13.70 1.28
N VAL A 311 -8.39 13.08 2.06
CA VAL A 311 -7.57 11.94 1.68
C VAL A 311 -7.74 10.83 2.73
N GLY A 312 -7.56 9.57 2.31
CA GLY A 312 -7.76 8.41 3.17
C GLY A 312 -9.23 8.00 3.33
N GLY A 313 -9.47 6.70 3.31
CA GLY A 313 -10.82 6.13 3.30
C GLY A 313 -11.68 6.50 4.52
N SER A 314 -11.07 6.81 5.68
CA SER A 314 -11.79 7.19 6.90
C SER A 314 -12.37 8.60 6.84
N THR A 315 -11.96 9.45 5.90
CA THR A 315 -12.60 10.75 5.64
C THR A 315 -13.99 10.63 5.03
N ARG A 316 -14.42 9.42 4.63
CA ARG A 316 -15.79 9.14 4.20
C ARG A 316 -16.79 9.14 5.37
N ILE A 317 -16.32 9.04 6.61
CA ILE A 317 -17.17 9.09 7.83
C ILE A 317 -17.80 10.48 7.94
N PRO A 318 -19.15 10.60 7.97
CA PRO A 318 -19.81 11.90 8.00
C PRO A 318 -19.40 12.79 9.18
N ALA A 319 -19.26 12.22 10.39
CA ALA A 319 -18.82 12.97 11.56
C ALA A 319 -17.42 13.60 11.39
N VAL A 320 -16.53 12.95 10.62
CA VAL A 320 -15.21 13.50 10.25
C VAL A 320 -15.37 14.70 9.32
N GLN A 321 -16.22 14.59 8.29
CA GLN A 321 -16.49 15.68 7.34
C GLN A 321 -17.10 16.90 8.05
N ASP A 322 -18.07 16.65 8.94
CA ASP A 322 -18.70 17.70 9.76
C ASP A 322 -17.66 18.38 10.66
N LYS A 323 -16.72 17.61 11.24
CA LYS A 323 -15.63 18.15 12.05
C LYS A 323 -14.69 19.02 11.24
N VAL A 324 -14.30 18.60 10.05
CA VAL A 324 -13.47 19.40 9.13
C VAL A 324 -14.17 20.73 8.81
N LYS A 325 -15.46 20.69 8.46
CA LYS A 325 -16.26 21.88 8.19
C LYS A 325 -16.36 22.79 9.41
N GLN A 326 -16.55 22.23 10.61
CA GLN A 326 -16.57 22.98 11.87
C GLN A 326 -15.24 23.70 12.13
N LEU A 327 -14.11 23.03 11.88
CA LEU A 327 -12.76 23.56 12.15
C LEU A 327 -12.31 24.61 11.13
N THR A 328 -12.71 24.45 9.87
CA THR A 328 -12.20 25.27 8.77
C THR A 328 -13.21 26.27 8.23
N GLY A 329 -14.50 26.06 8.45
CA GLY A 329 -15.56 26.84 7.83
C GLY A 329 -15.77 26.52 6.34
N HIS A 330 -14.96 25.64 5.75
CA HIS A 330 -15.03 25.23 4.35
C HIS A 330 -15.77 23.90 4.20
N GLU A 331 -16.54 23.79 3.13
CA GLU A 331 -17.04 22.48 2.68
C GLU A 331 -15.87 21.66 2.12
N PRO A 332 -15.59 20.47 2.66
CA PRO A 332 -14.48 19.65 2.17
C PRO A 332 -14.67 19.27 0.71
N SER A 333 -13.61 19.39 -0.08
CA SER A 333 -13.62 19.00 -1.50
C SER A 333 -13.63 17.47 -1.65
N LYS A 334 -14.51 16.99 -2.54
CA LYS A 334 -14.62 15.58 -2.93
C LYS A 334 -14.12 15.34 -4.37
N SER A 335 -13.30 16.26 -4.90
CA SER A 335 -12.80 16.18 -6.28
C SER A 335 -11.81 15.05 -6.52
N LEU A 336 -11.12 14.60 -5.48
CA LEU A 336 -10.19 13.46 -5.55
C LEU A 336 -10.85 12.19 -4.99
N ASN A 337 -10.48 11.04 -5.58
CA ASN A 337 -10.76 9.76 -4.93
C ASN A 337 -9.79 9.58 -3.76
N PRO A 338 -10.27 9.56 -2.50
CA PRO A 338 -9.40 9.53 -1.33
C PRO A 338 -8.59 8.22 -1.17
N ASP A 339 -8.94 7.17 -1.91
CA ASP A 339 -8.26 5.88 -1.88
C ASP A 339 -7.18 5.74 -2.98
N GLU A 340 -7.12 6.65 -3.96
CA GLU A 340 -6.28 6.55 -5.15
C GLU A 340 -5.36 7.75 -5.37
N CYS A 341 -5.74 8.93 -4.90
CA CYS A 341 -5.04 10.18 -5.21
C CYS A 341 -3.57 10.19 -4.77
N VAL A 342 -3.24 9.49 -3.69
CA VAL A 342 -1.87 9.38 -3.18
C VAL A 342 -1.00 8.60 -4.16
N ALA A 343 -1.47 7.45 -4.65
CA ALA A 343 -0.74 6.66 -5.65
C ALA A 343 -0.61 7.41 -6.99
N LEU A 344 -1.67 8.11 -7.42
CA LEU A 344 -1.63 8.95 -8.62
C LEU A 344 -0.56 10.03 -8.50
N GLY A 345 -0.51 10.76 -7.38
CA GLY A 345 0.53 11.77 -7.16
C GLY A 345 1.95 11.18 -7.09
N ALA A 346 2.10 10.01 -6.45
CA ALA A 346 3.38 9.30 -6.44
C ALA A 346 3.82 8.91 -7.86
N SER A 347 2.88 8.50 -8.72
CA SER A 347 3.19 8.17 -10.12
C SER A 347 3.60 9.38 -10.95
N VAL A 348 3.03 10.56 -10.67
CA VAL A 348 3.48 11.83 -11.30
C VAL A 348 4.93 12.12 -10.92
N GLN A 349 5.29 11.98 -9.65
CA GLN A 349 6.67 12.12 -9.21
C GLN A 349 7.59 11.08 -9.88
N GLY A 350 7.13 9.85 -10.05
CA GLY A 350 7.84 8.80 -10.79
C GLY A 350 8.04 9.17 -12.26
N GLY A 351 7.00 9.65 -12.93
CA GLY A 351 7.07 10.13 -14.30
C GLY A 351 8.04 11.30 -14.49
N LYS A 352 8.05 12.25 -13.55
CA LYS A 352 9.04 13.34 -13.56
C LYS A 352 10.47 12.80 -13.47
N LEU A 353 10.74 11.86 -12.57
CA LEU A 353 12.07 11.24 -12.44
C LEU A 353 12.45 10.41 -13.66
N ALA A 354 11.48 9.83 -14.37
CA ALA A 354 11.67 9.12 -15.63
C ALA A 354 11.79 10.03 -16.86
N GLY A 355 11.44 11.32 -16.73
CA GLY A 355 11.42 12.29 -17.84
C GLY A 355 10.18 12.18 -18.72
N ASP A 356 9.06 11.68 -18.19
CA ASP A 356 7.78 11.58 -18.91
C ASP A 356 7.20 12.99 -19.18
N ALA A 357 6.84 13.28 -20.44
CA ALA A 357 6.43 14.61 -20.90
C ALA A 357 5.14 15.15 -20.21
N GLY A 358 4.29 14.29 -19.69
CA GLY A 358 3.04 14.68 -18.99
C GLY A 358 3.18 14.95 -17.50
N ALA A 359 4.36 14.71 -16.91
CA ALA A 359 4.58 14.88 -15.47
C ALA A 359 4.84 16.34 -15.04
N GLY A 360 5.02 17.27 -16.02
CA GLY A 360 5.30 18.69 -15.77
C GLY A 360 6.66 18.95 -15.07
N ASP A 361 7.00 20.22 -14.93
CA ASP A 361 8.20 20.68 -14.22
C ASP A 361 7.91 21.12 -12.77
N ILE A 362 6.89 20.54 -12.14
CA ILE A 362 6.45 20.92 -10.79
C ILE A 362 7.57 20.68 -9.79
N LEU A 363 8.02 21.73 -9.10
CA LEU A 363 8.97 21.64 -7.99
C LEU A 363 8.21 21.29 -6.71
N LEU A 364 8.69 20.28 -6.00
CA LEU A 364 8.14 19.79 -4.74
C LEU A 364 9.07 20.18 -3.60
N LEU A 365 8.55 20.97 -2.67
CA LEU A 365 9.24 21.37 -1.45
C LEU A 365 8.45 20.83 -0.24
N ASP A 366 9.05 19.88 0.44
CA ASP A 366 8.46 19.25 1.64
C ASP A 366 9.13 19.75 2.91
N VAL A 367 8.65 19.36 4.09
CA VAL A 367 9.17 19.81 5.38
C VAL A 367 9.46 18.64 6.32
N THR A 368 10.38 18.86 7.28
CA THR A 368 10.56 17.93 8.40
C THR A 368 9.41 18.09 9.42
N PRO A 369 8.76 16.99 9.86
CA PRO A 369 7.55 17.09 10.69
C PRO A 369 7.84 17.44 12.15
N LEU A 370 9.05 17.19 12.63
CA LEU A 370 9.47 17.35 14.03
C LEU A 370 10.84 18.01 14.12
N SER A 371 11.07 18.76 15.19
CA SER A 371 12.36 19.37 15.49
C SER A 371 13.42 18.31 15.76
N LEU A 372 14.66 18.59 15.32
CA LEU A 372 15.84 17.76 15.54
C LEU A 372 16.81 18.49 16.44
N SER A 373 17.30 17.77 17.45
CA SER A 373 18.12 18.30 18.52
C SER A 373 19.24 17.34 18.89
N ILE A 374 20.25 17.85 19.57
CA ILE A 374 21.20 17.02 20.32
C ILE A 374 21.04 17.24 21.82
N GLU A 375 21.37 16.22 22.61
CA GLU A 375 21.46 16.34 24.04
C GLU A 375 22.69 17.15 24.43
N THR A 376 22.48 18.17 25.26
CA THR A 376 23.54 19.01 25.81
C THR A 376 23.56 18.95 27.32
N MET A 377 24.49 19.68 27.96
CA MET A 377 24.68 19.68 29.40
C MET A 377 23.36 19.89 30.16
N GLY A 378 23.10 19.05 31.16
CA GLY A 378 21.86 19.08 31.93
C GLY A 378 20.71 18.26 31.29
N GLY A 379 20.98 17.48 30.25
CA GLY A 379 19.97 16.67 29.55
C GLY A 379 19.01 17.51 28.68
N ILE A 380 19.43 18.72 28.30
CA ILE A 380 18.62 19.64 27.49
C ILE A 380 18.69 19.22 26.03
N ALA A 381 17.55 19.25 25.34
CA ALA A 381 17.47 19.09 23.88
C ALA A 381 17.73 20.44 23.21
N THR A 382 18.96 20.63 22.70
CA THR A 382 19.34 21.84 21.96
C THR A 382 18.98 21.65 20.49
N ARG A 383 18.05 22.48 20.00
CA ARG A 383 17.53 22.37 18.63
C ARG A 383 18.52 22.93 17.61
N LEU A 384 18.71 22.18 16.52
CA LEU A 384 19.44 22.62 15.33
C LEU A 384 18.51 22.81 14.15
N ILE A 385 17.49 21.95 14.01
CA ILE A 385 16.48 22.07 12.95
C ILE A 385 15.10 22.13 13.62
N GLU A 386 14.37 23.20 13.32
CA GLU A 386 12.99 23.36 13.77
C GLU A 386 12.04 22.53 12.91
N ARG A 387 10.91 22.08 13.51
CA ARG A 387 9.82 21.47 12.74
C ARG A 387 9.36 22.41 11.62
N ASN A 388 8.84 21.85 10.57
CA ASN A 388 8.40 22.57 9.36
C ASN A 388 9.54 23.32 8.64
N THR A 389 10.79 22.92 8.86
CA THR A 389 11.91 23.38 8.02
C THR A 389 11.85 22.65 6.68
N THR A 390 11.87 23.41 5.58
CA THR A 390 11.87 22.88 4.21
C THR A 390 13.06 21.95 3.96
N ILE A 391 12.83 20.83 3.31
CA ILE A 391 13.83 19.83 2.96
C ILE A 391 13.99 19.71 1.43
N PRO A 392 15.22 19.39 0.93
CA PRO A 392 16.44 19.06 1.68
C PRO A 392 17.06 20.26 2.39
N THR A 393 17.71 20.02 3.53
CA THR A 393 18.36 21.09 4.30
C THR A 393 19.59 20.60 5.05
N LYS A 394 20.53 21.53 5.26
CA LYS A 394 21.75 21.27 6.02
C LYS A 394 21.99 22.40 7.01
N LYS A 395 22.14 22.09 8.29
CA LYS A 395 22.45 23.07 9.34
C LYS A 395 23.54 22.58 10.26
N SER A 396 24.45 23.47 10.62
CA SER A 396 25.59 23.22 11.52
C SER A 396 25.56 24.18 12.70
N GLN A 397 26.01 23.70 13.86
CA GLN A 397 26.23 24.51 15.05
C GLN A 397 27.48 24.03 15.78
N ILE A 398 28.24 24.98 16.35
CA ILE A 398 29.45 24.70 17.12
C ILE A 398 29.08 24.49 18.58
N PHE A 399 29.51 23.37 19.12
CA PHE A 399 29.43 22.99 20.55
C PHE A 399 30.84 22.84 21.13
N SER A 400 30.91 22.58 22.42
CA SER A 400 32.18 22.40 23.11
C SER A 400 32.10 21.32 24.18
N THR A 401 33.25 20.98 24.79
CA THR A 401 33.34 20.05 25.91
C THR A 401 32.73 20.63 27.21
N ALA A 402 32.10 19.75 27.99
CA ALA A 402 31.47 20.10 29.28
C ALA A 402 32.42 20.00 30.49
N ALA A 403 33.54 19.31 30.34
CA ALA A 403 34.52 19.11 31.42
C ALA A 403 35.95 19.42 30.93
N ASP A 404 36.82 19.80 31.89
CA ASP A 404 38.25 20.00 31.62
C ASP A 404 38.93 18.67 31.22
N ASN A 405 39.83 18.73 30.23
CA ASN A 405 40.57 17.59 29.68
C ASN A 405 39.70 16.46 29.13
N GLN A 406 38.50 16.78 28.69
CA GLN A 406 37.60 15.85 28.03
C GLN A 406 38.12 15.51 26.62
N THR A 407 38.41 14.23 26.38
CA THR A 407 39.01 13.76 25.11
C THR A 407 38.01 13.12 24.14
N ALA A 408 36.74 13.04 24.56
CA ALA A 408 35.66 12.52 23.72
C ALA A 408 34.33 13.17 24.10
N VAL A 409 33.40 13.21 23.16
CA VAL A 409 32.02 13.62 23.37
C VAL A 409 31.06 12.57 22.79
N ASP A 410 29.99 12.30 23.53
CA ASP A 410 28.88 11.47 23.08
C ASP A 410 27.79 12.40 22.54
N ILE A 411 27.39 12.18 21.30
CA ILE A 411 26.34 12.93 20.64
C ILE A 411 25.08 12.06 20.61
N ASN A 412 24.08 12.42 21.43
CA ASN A 412 22.75 11.80 21.43
C ASN A 412 21.82 12.66 20.59
N VAL A 413 21.36 12.12 19.47
CA VAL A 413 20.44 12.79 18.54
C VAL A 413 19.02 12.45 18.93
N VAL A 414 18.20 13.49 19.09
CA VAL A 414 16.80 13.35 19.52
C VAL A 414 15.85 14.11 18.60
N GLN A 415 14.63 13.61 18.46
CA GLN A 415 13.55 14.18 17.66
C GLN A 415 12.33 14.44 18.52
N GLY A 416 11.77 15.64 18.42
CA GLY A 416 10.56 16.05 19.14
C GLY A 416 10.63 17.47 19.68
N GLU A 417 9.55 17.89 20.36
CA GLU A 417 9.33 19.28 20.79
C GLU A 417 9.61 19.49 22.28
N ARG A 418 9.98 18.45 23.02
CA ARG A 418 10.21 18.54 24.46
C ARG A 418 11.57 19.17 24.78
N GLN A 419 11.66 19.92 25.90
CA GLN A 419 12.89 20.61 26.30
C GLN A 419 14.01 19.68 26.78
N PHE A 420 13.67 18.50 27.29
CA PHE A 420 14.66 17.52 27.76
C PHE A 420 14.81 16.37 26.78
N ALA A 421 16.05 15.96 26.55
CA ALA A 421 16.37 14.89 25.58
C ALA A 421 15.66 13.56 25.91
N LYS A 422 15.57 13.21 27.21
CA LYS A 422 14.89 11.98 27.67
C LYS A 422 13.40 11.92 27.36
N ASP A 423 12.76 13.07 27.15
CA ASP A 423 11.33 13.19 26.88
C ASP A 423 11.04 13.24 25.37
N ASN A 424 12.08 13.18 24.54
CA ASN A 424 12.03 13.11 23.08
C ASN A 424 12.39 11.71 22.58
N LYS A 425 12.13 11.43 21.30
CA LYS A 425 12.52 10.18 20.67
C LYS A 425 14.02 10.21 20.36
N SER A 426 14.81 9.35 20.99
CA SER A 426 16.21 9.16 20.58
C SER A 426 16.25 8.50 19.20
N LEU A 427 17.01 9.11 18.29
CA LEU A 427 17.26 8.62 16.94
C LEU A 427 18.55 7.82 16.86
N GLY A 428 19.49 8.07 17.76
CA GLY A 428 20.75 7.36 17.85
C GLY A 428 21.80 8.14 18.63
N GLN A 429 22.86 7.44 18.96
CA GLN A 429 24.00 8.01 19.68
C GLN A 429 25.30 7.57 19.03
N PHE A 430 26.25 8.47 18.92
CA PHE A 430 27.60 8.17 18.46
C PHE A 430 28.63 8.99 19.23
N ARG A 431 29.91 8.55 19.17
CA ARG A 431 30.98 9.13 19.94
C ARG A 431 32.07 9.70 19.04
N LEU A 432 32.45 10.94 19.29
CA LEU A 432 33.64 11.57 18.69
C LEU A 432 34.80 11.51 19.69
N ASP A 433 35.82 10.73 19.37
CA ASP A 433 37.03 10.52 20.18
C ASP A 433 38.22 11.32 19.63
N GLY A 434 39.22 11.49 20.51
CA GLY A 434 40.54 12.04 20.16
C GLY A 434 40.56 13.55 20.07
N ILE A 435 39.70 14.19 20.85
CA ILE A 435 39.74 15.63 21.11
C ILE A 435 40.98 15.90 21.99
N PRO A 436 41.84 16.87 21.68
CA PRO A 436 42.98 17.21 22.51
C PRO A 436 42.56 17.68 23.90
N PRO A 437 43.24 17.27 24.97
CA PRO A 437 42.96 17.76 26.32
C PRO A 437 43.08 19.28 26.37
N ALA A 438 41.98 19.94 26.79
CA ALA A 438 41.89 21.38 26.95
C ALA A 438 40.91 21.75 28.05
N ARG A 439 40.86 23.02 28.45
CA ARG A 439 39.82 23.48 29.37
C ARG A 439 38.44 23.35 28.70
N ARG A 440 37.42 23.08 29.52
CA ARG A 440 36.02 23.05 29.06
C ARG A 440 35.70 24.33 28.26
N GLY A 441 34.94 24.19 27.21
CA GLY A 441 34.54 25.32 26.35
C GLY A 441 35.58 25.74 25.32
N VAL A 442 36.80 25.18 25.32
CA VAL A 442 37.87 25.51 24.36
C VAL A 442 37.75 24.69 23.04
N PRO A 443 37.60 23.36 23.09
CA PRO A 443 37.42 22.59 21.85
C PRO A 443 36.18 23.05 21.10
N GLN A 444 36.28 23.13 19.77
CA GLN A 444 35.19 23.50 18.87
C GLN A 444 34.72 22.27 18.11
N ILE A 445 33.53 21.81 18.42
CA ILE A 445 32.92 20.62 17.83
C ILE A 445 31.74 21.06 16.98
N GLU A 446 31.90 21.01 15.67
CA GLU A 446 30.83 21.31 14.73
C GLU A 446 29.92 20.10 14.59
N VAL A 447 28.65 20.24 14.97
CA VAL A 447 27.62 19.21 14.72
C VAL A 447 26.77 19.68 13.55
N THR A 448 26.68 18.82 12.54
CA THR A 448 25.94 19.08 11.30
C THR A 448 24.82 18.09 11.14
N PHE A 449 23.61 18.59 10.90
CA PHE A 449 22.45 17.84 10.44
C PHE A 449 22.29 18.05 8.95
N ASP A 450 22.18 16.96 8.19
CA ASP A 450 21.98 16.93 6.76
C ASP A 450 20.75 16.06 6.46
N ILE A 451 19.65 16.68 6.01
CA ILE A 451 18.39 15.99 5.70
C ILE A 451 18.25 15.97 4.19
N ASP A 452 18.12 14.77 3.63
CA ASP A 452 17.92 14.59 2.20
C ASP A 452 16.46 14.89 1.77
N ALA A 453 16.22 14.84 0.48
CA ALA A 453 14.88 15.05 -0.07
C ALA A 453 13.85 13.97 0.31
N ASN A 454 14.26 12.84 0.86
CA ASN A 454 13.38 11.77 1.38
C ASN A 454 13.05 11.96 2.87
N GLY A 455 13.64 12.99 3.49
CA GLY A 455 13.52 13.24 4.92
C GLY A 455 14.43 12.35 5.78
N ILE A 456 15.43 11.71 5.18
CA ILE A 456 16.40 10.87 5.91
C ILE A 456 17.50 11.77 6.47
N VAL A 457 17.80 11.59 7.75
CA VAL A 457 18.69 12.43 8.54
C VAL A 457 20.07 11.79 8.66
N ASN A 458 21.11 12.55 8.29
CA ASN A 458 22.50 12.23 8.59
C ASN A 458 23.03 13.26 9.58
N VAL A 459 23.75 12.82 10.61
CA VAL A 459 24.36 13.70 11.58
C VAL A 459 25.86 13.42 11.66
N SER A 460 26.66 14.47 11.54
CA SER A 460 28.11 14.40 11.75
C SER A 460 28.58 15.32 12.89
N ALA A 461 29.65 14.93 13.54
CA ALA A 461 30.36 15.76 14.51
C ALA A 461 31.82 15.81 14.15
N LYS A 462 32.38 17.03 14.05
CA LYS A 462 33.77 17.28 13.67
C LYS A 462 34.47 18.18 14.69
N ASP A 463 35.60 17.73 15.19
CA ASP A 463 36.51 18.59 15.94
C ASP A 463 37.28 19.49 14.96
N LEU A 464 37.01 20.79 15.04
CA LEU A 464 37.63 21.78 14.12
C LEU A 464 39.13 21.97 14.39
N GLY A 465 39.62 21.62 15.59
CA GLY A 465 41.04 21.71 15.94
C GLY A 465 41.89 20.61 15.31
N THR A 466 41.38 19.38 15.27
CA THR A 466 42.10 18.21 14.72
C THR A 466 41.63 17.77 13.36
N GLY A 467 40.46 18.21 12.94
CA GLY A 467 39.79 17.75 11.72
C GLY A 467 39.19 16.36 11.81
N LYS A 468 39.23 15.70 13.00
CA LYS A 468 38.58 14.41 13.21
C LYS A 468 37.08 14.55 13.13
N GLU A 469 36.45 13.60 12.45
CA GLU A 469 35.01 13.59 12.20
C GLU A 469 34.45 12.19 12.44
N GLN A 470 33.24 12.14 12.99
CA GLN A 470 32.42 10.95 13.10
C GLN A 470 31.01 11.30 12.60
N HIS A 471 30.33 10.33 12.06
CA HIS A 471 28.97 10.51 11.55
C HIS A 471 28.09 9.31 11.90
N ILE A 472 26.81 9.56 11.97
CA ILE A 472 25.77 8.54 12.03
C ILE A 472 24.72 8.87 10.97
N THR A 473 24.41 7.90 10.14
CA THR A 473 23.14 7.92 9.42
C THR A 473 22.11 7.40 10.42
N ILE A 474 21.04 8.17 10.61
CA ILE A 474 20.02 7.77 11.57
C ILE A 474 19.33 6.52 11.03
N THR A 475 19.78 5.39 11.55
CA THR A 475 19.11 4.10 11.39
C THR A 475 18.66 3.73 12.77
N ALA A 476 17.37 3.82 13.07
CA ALA A 476 16.86 3.44 14.38
C ALA A 476 17.35 2.02 14.71
N GLY A 477 17.60 1.74 15.98
CA GLY A 477 18.08 0.43 16.44
C GLY A 477 17.17 -0.77 16.12
N SER A 478 16.09 -0.53 15.40
CA SER A 478 15.11 -1.49 14.84
C SER A 478 15.33 -1.78 13.36
N ASN A 479 16.27 -1.10 12.68
CA ASN A 479 16.50 -1.33 11.26
C ASN A 479 17.30 -2.61 11.04
N MET A 480 16.97 -3.29 9.95
CA MET A 480 17.71 -4.47 9.50
C MET A 480 19.13 -4.06 9.13
N SER A 481 20.13 -4.91 9.43
CA SER A 481 21.47 -4.71 8.92
C SER A 481 21.50 -4.91 7.39
N ASP A 482 22.50 -4.36 6.70
CA ASP A 482 22.65 -4.59 5.25
C ASP A 482 22.71 -6.08 4.92
N SER A 483 23.33 -6.89 5.77
CA SER A 483 23.39 -8.35 5.61
C SER A 483 22.02 -9.01 5.78
N ASP A 484 21.17 -8.50 6.70
CA ASP A 484 19.81 -9.02 6.89
C ASP A 484 18.90 -8.58 5.74
N ILE A 485 19.08 -7.36 5.23
CA ILE A 485 18.38 -6.88 4.02
C ILE A 485 18.76 -7.76 2.82
N ASP A 486 20.06 -8.02 2.58
CA ASP A 486 20.52 -8.85 1.47
C ASP A 486 20.01 -10.29 1.58
N LYS A 487 19.91 -10.84 2.80
CA LYS A 487 19.28 -12.15 3.05
C LYS A 487 17.79 -12.12 2.74
N ALA A 488 17.07 -11.10 3.21
CA ALA A 488 15.64 -10.94 2.94
C ALA A 488 15.35 -10.72 1.43
N VAL A 489 16.22 -10.01 0.71
CA VAL A 489 16.14 -9.87 -0.76
C VAL A 489 16.26 -11.23 -1.46
N LYS A 490 17.22 -12.08 -1.04
CA LYS A 490 17.38 -13.42 -1.62
C LYS A 490 16.17 -14.30 -1.35
N GLU A 491 15.71 -14.34 -0.10
CA GLU A 491 14.51 -15.10 0.28
C GLU A 491 13.27 -14.60 -0.49
N ALA A 492 13.13 -13.28 -0.66
CA ALA A 492 12.04 -12.69 -1.42
C ALA A 492 12.06 -13.10 -2.91
N ALA A 493 13.25 -13.14 -3.52
CA ALA A 493 13.42 -13.59 -4.91
C ALA A 493 13.12 -15.10 -5.10
N GLU A 494 13.46 -15.93 -4.11
CA GLU A 494 13.12 -17.36 -4.12
C GLU A 494 11.60 -17.57 -4.07
N TYR A 495 10.89 -16.81 -3.23
CA TYR A 495 9.42 -16.86 -3.17
C TYR A 495 8.78 -16.36 -4.47
N GLU A 496 9.30 -15.28 -5.06
CA GLU A 496 8.79 -14.78 -6.37
C GLU A 496 8.90 -15.86 -7.46
N ALA A 497 10.02 -16.59 -7.49
CA ALA A 497 10.20 -17.68 -8.44
C ALA A 497 9.22 -18.85 -8.21
N GLN A 498 8.95 -19.18 -6.93
CA GLN A 498 7.98 -20.22 -6.57
C GLN A 498 6.55 -19.79 -6.93
N ASP A 499 6.17 -18.55 -6.60
CA ASP A 499 4.84 -18.01 -6.91
C ASP A 499 4.59 -17.98 -8.42
N LYS A 500 5.60 -17.63 -9.23
CA LYS A 500 5.52 -17.64 -10.70
C LYS A 500 5.29 -19.04 -11.25
N LYS A 501 6.03 -20.04 -10.76
CA LYS A 501 5.85 -21.46 -11.16
C LYS A 501 4.46 -21.95 -10.80
N ARG A 502 3.98 -21.61 -9.63
CA ARG A 502 2.66 -22.01 -9.16
C ARG A 502 1.55 -21.40 -10.02
N LYS A 503 1.66 -20.10 -10.34
CA LYS A 503 0.72 -19.44 -11.26
C LYS A 503 0.70 -20.16 -12.62
N GLU A 504 1.87 -20.45 -13.19
CA GLU A 504 1.98 -21.20 -14.44
C GLU A 504 1.30 -22.58 -14.35
N ALA A 505 1.45 -23.27 -13.22
CA ALA A 505 0.80 -24.56 -12.98
C ALA A 505 -0.73 -24.43 -12.97
N ILE A 506 -1.26 -23.43 -12.25
CA ILE A 506 -2.70 -23.16 -12.17
C ILE A 506 -3.25 -22.76 -13.53
N ASP A 507 -2.61 -21.83 -14.23
CA ASP A 507 -3.04 -21.35 -15.54
C ASP A 507 -3.04 -22.51 -16.56
N THR A 508 -1.99 -23.33 -16.58
CA THR A 508 -1.88 -24.50 -17.46
C THR A 508 -3.01 -25.52 -17.20
N ARG A 509 -3.30 -25.80 -15.94
CA ARG A 509 -4.38 -26.71 -15.57
C ARG A 509 -5.76 -26.17 -15.94
N ASN A 510 -6.02 -24.88 -15.68
CA ASN A 510 -7.27 -24.23 -16.05
C ASN A 510 -7.49 -24.20 -17.56
N ASP A 511 -6.45 -23.95 -18.33
CA ASP A 511 -6.46 -24.01 -19.79
C ASP A 511 -6.77 -25.42 -20.31
N ALA A 512 -6.18 -26.44 -19.68
CA ALA A 512 -6.45 -27.83 -20.02
C ALA A 512 -7.91 -28.22 -19.72
N ASP A 513 -8.43 -27.81 -18.57
CA ASP A 513 -9.83 -28.04 -18.16
C ASP A 513 -10.82 -27.32 -19.09
N ALA A 514 -10.52 -26.08 -19.46
CA ALA A 514 -11.32 -25.34 -20.43
C ALA A 514 -11.34 -26.01 -21.81
N MET A 515 -10.19 -26.55 -22.26
CA MET A 515 -10.10 -27.30 -23.53
C MET A 515 -10.91 -28.58 -23.49
N VAL A 516 -10.88 -29.31 -22.37
CA VAL A 516 -11.72 -30.50 -22.13
C VAL A 516 -13.19 -30.12 -22.25
N PHE A 517 -13.63 -29.13 -21.55
CA PHE A 517 -15.03 -28.67 -21.55
C PHE A 517 -15.50 -28.23 -22.94
N GLN A 518 -14.69 -27.45 -23.66
CA GLN A 518 -15.01 -27.03 -25.04
C GLN A 518 -15.10 -28.20 -26.00
N THR A 519 -14.19 -29.18 -25.87
CA THR A 519 -14.18 -30.37 -26.73
C THR A 519 -15.39 -31.25 -26.44
N GLU A 520 -15.76 -31.47 -25.18
CA GLU A 520 -16.96 -32.21 -24.80
C GLU A 520 -18.23 -31.60 -25.41
N LYS A 521 -18.37 -30.28 -25.25
CA LYS A 521 -19.49 -29.54 -25.82
C LYS A 521 -19.54 -29.66 -27.35
N ALA A 522 -18.39 -29.53 -28.03
CA ALA A 522 -18.29 -29.69 -29.45
C ALA A 522 -18.64 -31.13 -29.91
N MET A 523 -18.23 -32.14 -29.14
CA MET A 523 -18.58 -33.55 -29.38
C MET A 523 -20.10 -33.79 -29.25
N GLU A 524 -20.78 -33.16 -28.27
CA GLU A 524 -22.23 -33.25 -28.14
C GLU A 524 -22.96 -32.59 -29.32
N GLU A 525 -22.46 -31.45 -29.82
CA GLU A 525 -23.11 -30.70 -30.90
C GLU A 525 -22.93 -31.29 -32.29
N VAL A 526 -21.72 -31.77 -32.60
CA VAL A 526 -21.37 -32.19 -33.97
C VAL A 526 -20.57 -33.51 -34.06
N GLY A 527 -20.40 -34.26 -32.98
CA GLY A 527 -19.57 -35.47 -32.93
C GLY A 527 -20.06 -36.59 -33.88
N ASP A 528 -21.32 -36.59 -34.28
CA ASP A 528 -21.89 -37.51 -35.26
C ASP A 528 -21.69 -37.07 -36.72
N LYS A 529 -21.12 -35.86 -36.95
CA LYS A 529 -20.87 -35.25 -38.25
C LYS A 529 -19.40 -35.33 -38.69
N ILE A 530 -18.54 -35.96 -37.89
CA ILE A 530 -17.13 -36.23 -38.20
C ILE A 530 -16.90 -37.71 -38.42
N ASP A 531 -15.80 -38.05 -39.11
CA ASP A 531 -15.46 -39.46 -39.38
C ASP A 531 -15.22 -40.25 -38.08
N ALA A 532 -15.61 -41.51 -38.07
CA ALA A 532 -15.47 -42.38 -36.89
C ALA A 532 -14.02 -42.50 -36.37
N ALA A 533 -13.03 -42.43 -37.28
CA ALA A 533 -11.62 -42.42 -36.90
C ALA A 533 -11.22 -41.13 -36.18
N ASP A 534 -11.65 -39.96 -36.67
CA ASP A 534 -11.40 -38.67 -36.05
C ASP A 534 -12.12 -38.57 -34.69
N LYS A 535 -13.37 -39.06 -34.62
CA LYS A 535 -14.13 -39.14 -33.34
C LYS A 535 -13.39 -39.97 -32.29
N SER A 536 -12.93 -41.16 -32.67
CA SER A 536 -12.19 -42.05 -31.76
C SER A 536 -10.86 -41.45 -31.29
N ALA A 537 -10.17 -40.69 -32.16
CA ALA A 537 -8.94 -40.01 -31.80
C ALA A 537 -9.20 -38.89 -30.77
N VAL A 538 -10.24 -38.06 -31.00
CA VAL A 538 -10.65 -37.00 -30.05
C VAL A 538 -11.06 -37.60 -28.71
N GLU A 539 -11.86 -38.66 -28.69
CA GLU A 539 -12.29 -39.34 -27.46
C GLU A 539 -11.11 -39.89 -26.65
N ALA A 540 -10.10 -40.45 -27.33
CA ALA A 540 -8.90 -40.98 -26.70
C ALA A 540 -8.06 -39.88 -26.07
N ASP A 541 -7.79 -38.78 -26.79
CA ASP A 541 -6.98 -37.67 -26.33
C ASP A 541 -7.72 -36.87 -25.24
N LEU A 542 -9.04 -36.72 -25.33
CA LEU A 542 -9.90 -36.13 -24.30
C LEU A 542 -9.82 -36.91 -22.98
N LYS A 543 -9.89 -38.24 -23.06
CA LYS A 543 -9.76 -39.11 -21.89
C LYS A 543 -8.38 -39.01 -21.26
N GLU A 544 -7.33 -39.03 -22.09
CA GLU A 544 -5.95 -38.89 -21.62
C GLU A 544 -5.72 -37.56 -20.89
N LEU A 545 -6.19 -36.43 -21.46
CA LEU A 545 -6.06 -35.12 -20.84
C LEU A 545 -6.85 -35.01 -19.51
N LYS A 546 -8.06 -35.58 -19.43
CA LYS A 546 -8.82 -35.68 -18.19
C LYS A 546 -8.07 -36.42 -17.09
N GLU A 547 -7.51 -37.58 -17.44
CA GLU A 547 -6.72 -38.39 -16.50
C GLU A 547 -5.47 -37.64 -16.01
N LEU A 548 -4.83 -36.82 -16.86
CA LEU A 548 -3.72 -35.95 -16.46
C LEU A 548 -4.19 -34.84 -15.49
N ILE A 549 -5.32 -34.19 -15.78
CA ILE A 549 -5.91 -33.16 -14.89
C ILE A 549 -6.26 -33.74 -13.51
N GLU A 550 -6.88 -34.94 -13.46
CA GLU A 550 -7.24 -35.62 -12.21
C GLU A 550 -6.03 -36.00 -11.34
N LYS A 551 -4.90 -36.33 -11.98
CA LYS A 551 -3.64 -36.73 -11.31
C LYS A 551 -2.82 -35.55 -10.84
N THR A 552 -3.17 -34.33 -11.23
CA THR A 552 -2.41 -33.12 -10.91
C THR A 552 -3.11 -32.29 -9.84
N ASN A 553 -2.35 -31.84 -8.83
CA ASN A 553 -2.78 -30.86 -7.87
C ASN A 553 -2.09 -29.53 -8.21
N PRO A 554 -2.83 -28.44 -8.53
CA PRO A 554 -2.23 -27.17 -8.92
C PRO A 554 -1.34 -26.55 -7.85
N GLU A 555 -1.47 -27.02 -6.59
CA GLU A 555 -0.68 -26.50 -5.46
C GLU A 555 0.75 -27.03 -5.41
N ASP A 556 1.04 -28.20 -6.02
CA ASP A 556 2.35 -28.85 -5.97
C ASP A 556 2.73 -29.59 -7.27
N MET A 557 2.27 -29.05 -8.42
CA MET A 557 2.65 -29.58 -9.73
C MET A 557 4.16 -29.44 -9.99
N THR A 558 4.75 -30.54 -10.46
CA THR A 558 6.13 -30.53 -10.94
C THR A 558 6.22 -29.95 -12.35
N ASP A 559 7.42 -29.47 -12.76
CA ASP A 559 7.66 -28.97 -14.11
C ASP A 559 7.29 -30.02 -15.17
N ALA A 560 7.59 -31.32 -14.90
CA ALA A 560 7.21 -32.42 -15.78
C ALA A 560 5.68 -32.57 -15.97
N GLN A 561 4.90 -32.41 -14.91
CA GLN A 561 3.44 -32.46 -14.98
C GLN A 561 2.85 -31.25 -15.71
N ILE A 562 3.46 -30.06 -15.58
CA ILE A 562 3.09 -28.88 -16.35
C ILE A 562 3.32 -29.11 -17.84
N ASP A 563 4.47 -29.68 -18.21
CA ASP A 563 4.81 -30.01 -19.60
C ASP A 563 3.90 -31.10 -20.16
N GLU A 564 3.55 -32.12 -19.36
CA GLU A 564 2.60 -33.19 -19.76
C GLU A 564 1.20 -32.62 -20.02
N LEU A 565 0.71 -31.68 -19.18
CA LEU A 565 -0.59 -31.01 -19.40
C LEU A 565 -0.57 -30.13 -20.66
N LYS A 566 0.52 -29.38 -20.90
CA LYS A 566 0.70 -28.61 -22.14
C LYS A 566 0.68 -29.51 -23.38
N ALA A 567 1.43 -30.61 -23.35
CA ALA A 567 1.48 -31.58 -24.45
C ALA A 567 0.13 -32.27 -24.68
N GLY A 568 -0.56 -32.66 -23.61
CA GLY A 568 -1.91 -33.24 -23.67
C GLY A 568 -2.95 -32.27 -24.25
N LYS A 569 -2.91 -30.98 -23.85
CA LYS A 569 -3.75 -29.94 -24.42
C LYS A 569 -3.49 -29.74 -25.91
N GLU A 570 -2.21 -29.64 -26.33
CA GLU A 570 -1.83 -29.48 -27.73
C GLU A 570 -2.26 -30.70 -28.58
N LYS A 571 -2.09 -31.91 -28.05
CA LYS A 571 -2.51 -33.15 -28.69
C LYS A 571 -4.03 -33.18 -28.92
N LEU A 572 -4.82 -32.85 -27.89
CA LEU A 572 -6.28 -32.75 -28.00
C LEU A 572 -6.71 -31.64 -28.98
N MET A 573 -6.04 -30.48 -28.94
CA MET A 573 -6.32 -29.40 -29.88
C MET A 573 -6.10 -29.82 -31.33
N ASN A 574 -5.03 -30.55 -31.61
CA ASN A 574 -4.73 -31.04 -32.94
C ASN A 574 -5.74 -32.10 -33.43
N SER A 575 -6.11 -33.07 -32.60
CA SER A 575 -7.12 -34.07 -32.95
C SER A 575 -8.51 -33.50 -33.11
N ALA A 576 -8.88 -32.49 -32.27
CA ALA A 576 -10.18 -31.83 -32.30
C ALA A 576 -10.32 -30.73 -33.37
N GLN A 577 -9.28 -30.43 -34.16
CA GLN A 577 -9.31 -29.38 -35.18
C GLN A 577 -10.47 -29.52 -36.17
N LYS A 578 -10.73 -30.72 -36.65
CA LYS A 578 -11.84 -31.02 -37.57
C LYS A 578 -13.20 -30.90 -36.88
N LEU A 579 -13.27 -31.25 -35.60
CA LEU A 579 -14.46 -31.11 -34.77
C LEU A 579 -14.86 -29.64 -34.63
N PHE A 580 -13.93 -28.76 -34.26
CA PHE A 580 -14.17 -27.33 -34.14
C PHE A 580 -14.50 -26.67 -35.48
N ALA A 581 -13.88 -27.10 -36.58
CA ALA A 581 -14.25 -26.64 -37.92
C ALA A 581 -15.73 -26.95 -38.24
N LYS A 582 -16.21 -28.16 -37.86
CA LYS A 582 -17.62 -28.52 -38.02
C LYS A 582 -18.59 -27.74 -37.14
N VAL A 583 -18.20 -27.42 -35.91
CA VAL A 583 -18.98 -26.52 -35.06
C VAL A 583 -19.14 -25.16 -35.72
N TYR A 584 -18.05 -24.62 -36.29
CA TYR A 584 -18.05 -23.33 -36.98
C TYR A 584 -18.93 -23.37 -38.25
N GLU A 585 -18.84 -24.43 -39.08
CA GLU A 585 -19.72 -24.62 -40.24
C GLU A 585 -21.20 -24.71 -39.83
N ASN A 586 -21.49 -25.41 -38.73
CA ASN A 586 -22.85 -25.58 -38.23
C ASN A 586 -23.42 -24.24 -37.72
N ALA A 587 -22.59 -23.43 -37.05
CA ALA A 587 -22.97 -22.09 -36.58
C ALA A 587 -23.22 -21.11 -37.74
N GLN A 588 -22.43 -21.16 -38.82
CA GLN A 588 -22.67 -20.37 -40.05
C GLN A 588 -23.89 -20.85 -40.80
N GLY A 589 -24.16 -22.14 -40.85
CA GLY A 589 -25.37 -22.69 -41.50
C GLY A 589 -26.64 -22.30 -40.75
N ALA A 590 -26.61 -22.20 -39.43
CA ALA A 590 -27.73 -21.75 -38.62
C ALA A 590 -27.93 -20.22 -38.68
N ALA A 591 -26.88 -19.43 -38.85
CA ALA A 591 -26.93 -17.99 -39.05
C ALA A 591 -27.48 -17.58 -40.44
N GLY A 592 -27.33 -18.46 -41.44
CA GLY A 592 -27.91 -18.29 -42.79
C GLY A 592 -29.43 -18.54 -42.87
N ALA A 593 -30.01 -19.19 -41.83
CA ALA A 593 -31.47 -19.49 -41.78
C ALA A 593 -32.27 -18.54 -40.85
N ALA A 594 -31.62 -17.70 -40.08
CA ALA A 594 -32.26 -16.68 -39.22
C ALA A 594 -31.58 -15.33 -39.44
N GLY A 595 -32.19 -14.52 -40.29
CA GLY A 595 -31.79 -13.12 -40.50
C GLY A 595 -31.91 -12.29 -39.23
N ALA A 596 -30.87 -11.51 -38.96
CA ALA A 596 -30.82 -10.32 -38.08
C ALA A 596 -31.11 -10.50 -36.60
N ALA A 597 -30.06 -10.57 -35.81
CA ALA A 597 -29.82 -9.74 -34.61
C ALA A 597 -28.58 -10.22 -33.82
N GLY A 598 -27.69 -9.29 -33.58
CA GLY A 598 -26.35 -9.29 -33.08
C GLY A 598 -25.98 -10.04 -31.82
N ALA A 599 -24.67 -10.07 -31.67
CA ALA A 599 -23.77 -10.38 -30.56
C ALA A 599 -22.98 -11.69 -30.73
N GLY A 600 -21.79 -11.58 -31.27
CA GLY A 600 -20.76 -12.62 -31.23
C GLY A 600 -19.89 -12.46 -29.97
N PRO A 601 -19.42 -13.58 -29.39
CA PRO A 601 -18.43 -13.51 -28.34
C PRO A 601 -17.03 -13.33 -28.93
N ASP A 602 -16.31 -12.41 -28.32
CA ASP A 602 -14.93 -12.03 -28.54
C ASP A 602 -14.00 -13.23 -28.32
N MET A 603 -13.32 -13.66 -29.37
CA MET A 603 -12.23 -14.63 -29.30
C MET A 603 -10.92 -13.90 -29.56
N GLY A 604 -10.14 -13.70 -28.52
CA GLY A 604 -8.81 -13.11 -28.56
C GLY A 604 -7.91 -13.75 -29.62
N SER A 605 -7.50 -12.94 -30.59
CA SER A 605 -6.62 -13.31 -31.69
C SER A 605 -5.16 -13.13 -31.32
N ALA A 606 -4.38 -14.17 -31.41
CA ALA A 606 -2.92 -14.11 -31.44
C ALA A 606 -2.44 -13.59 -32.80
N ASN A 607 -1.59 -12.59 -32.75
CA ASN A 607 -1.04 -11.75 -33.79
C ASN A 607 -0.01 -12.48 -34.67
N THR A 608 -0.11 -12.38 -36.00
CA THR A 608 1.05 -12.32 -36.90
C THR A 608 0.80 -11.32 -38.03
N GLY A 609 1.80 -10.43 -38.19
CA GLY A 609 1.84 -9.18 -38.89
C GLY A 609 1.55 -9.09 -40.37
N SER A 610 1.28 -7.91 -40.78
CA SER A 610 1.81 -7.05 -41.88
C SER A 610 0.72 -6.09 -42.39
N ALA A 611 1.01 -4.81 -42.39
CA ALA A 611 0.28 -3.70 -43.03
C ALA A 611 0.44 -3.77 -44.58
N PRO A 612 -0.32 -3.00 -45.43
CA PRO A 612 -0.54 -1.57 -45.31
C PRO A 612 -1.91 -0.98 -45.81
N GLN A 613 -2.20 0.27 -45.36
CA GLN A 613 -2.85 1.43 -46.03
C GLN A 613 -4.23 1.29 -46.74
N ASP A 614 -5.22 2.06 -46.46
CA ASP A 614 -5.62 3.45 -46.67
C ASP A 614 -7.11 3.67 -46.44
N ASP A 615 -7.44 4.87 -45.95
CA ASP A 615 -8.62 5.72 -46.09
C ASP A 615 -10.06 5.16 -45.94
N ASP A 616 -10.81 5.59 -44.90
CA ASP A 616 -11.88 6.62 -45.05
C ASP A 616 -12.58 6.92 -43.71
N VAL A 617 -12.73 8.20 -43.47
CA VAL A 617 -13.45 8.84 -42.36
C VAL A 617 -14.95 8.72 -42.53
N VAL A 618 -15.72 8.34 -41.51
CA VAL A 618 -17.11 8.73 -41.35
C VAL A 618 -17.42 9.08 -39.89
N ASP A 619 -17.78 10.34 -39.70
CA ASP A 619 -18.41 10.95 -38.52
C ASP A 619 -19.69 10.23 -38.09
N GLY A 620 -19.92 10.11 -36.81
CA GLY A 620 -21.17 9.64 -36.24
C GLY A 620 -21.43 10.13 -34.83
N ASP A 621 -22.17 11.23 -34.72
CA ASP A 621 -22.80 11.79 -33.53
C ASP A 621 -23.37 10.77 -32.55
N TYR A 622 -23.13 10.95 -31.21
CA TYR A 622 -23.97 10.39 -30.17
C TYR A 622 -24.47 11.45 -29.20
N ARG A 623 -25.80 11.55 -29.12
CA ARG A 623 -26.55 12.31 -28.13
C ARG A 623 -26.75 11.48 -26.87
N GLU A 624 -26.73 12.21 -25.74
CA GLU A 624 -27.09 11.81 -24.37
C GLU A 624 -28.52 11.19 -24.27
N VAL A 625 -28.64 10.21 -23.39
CA VAL A 625 -29.74 10.08 -22.43
C VAL A 625 -29.19 9.64 -21.10
#